data_720de621df2ab7438d21a464f2135a1b
#
_entry.id   720de621df2ab7438d21a464f2135a1b
#
_cell.length_a   1.000
_cell.length_b   1.000
_cell.length_c   1.000
_cell.angle_alpha   90.00
_cell.angle_beta   90.00
_cell.angle_gamma   90.00
#
_symmetry.space_group_name_H-M   'P 1'
#
loop_
_entity.id
_entity.type
_entity.pdbx_description
1 polymer ?
#
loop_
_entity_poly.entity_id
_entity_poly.type
_entity_poly.pdbx_seq_one_letter_code
_entity_poly.pdbx_strand_id
1 'polypeptide(L)'
;EARDFIKTGLGPAFKEAGVTTKIYVFDHNYNYDNLADQKSYPTKIYDDAEASQYIAGAAYHNYGGNRSELLNIHKLYPNKELLFTETSIGTWNSGRDLEARLLNDMEEIALGTANNWCRGTIVWNLMLDSDLGPVSPSDGSCKTCYGAVDIDNTNYSKIVRNFHYYLIGHMSSVVKPGAVRIGTTGYTANGITYSAFENTDGTYAFVLANNNADAKRITVSDGTHYFSYEVPAKAVVSYRWKK
;
A
#
# COMPACT_ATOMS: atom_id res chain seq x y z
N GLU A 1 21.54 16.78 -4.17
CA GLU A 1 22.18 15.59 -4.81
C GLU A 1 21.18 14.80 -5.64
N ALA A 2 20.12 14.14 -5.06
CA ALA A 2 19.19 13.31 -5.82
C ALA A 2 18.49 14.10 -6.95
N ARG A 3 18.04 15.33 -6.68
CA ARG A 3 17.47 16.23 -7.70
C ARG A 3 18.42 16.45 -8.86
N ASP A 4 19.67 16.77 -8.57
CA ASP A 4 20.66 17.09 -9.59
C ASP A 4 21.07 15.83 -10.36
N PHE A 5 21.20 14.68 -9.69
CA PHE A 5 21.42 13.39 -10.34
C PHE A 5 20.28 13.01 -11.32
N ILE A 6 19.04 13.21 -10.90
CA ILE A 6 17.89 12.95 -11.77
C ILE A 6 17.90 13.86 -13.00
N LYS A 7 18.13 15.16 -12.78
CA LYS A 7 18.07 16.19 -13.81
C LYS A 7 19.21 16.07 -14.83
N THR A 8 20.43 15.79 -14.39
CA THR A 8 21.63 15.83 -15.26
C THR A 8 22.16 14.46 -15.67
N GLY A 9 21.74 13.40 -15.00
CA GLY A 9 22.21 12.03 -15.24
C GLY A 9 21.08 11.07 -15.59
N LEU A 10 20.32 10.62 -14.59
CA LEU A 10 19.36 9.51 -14.74
C LEU A 10 18.25 9.81 -15.75
N GLY A 11 17.62 10.97 -15.64
CA GLY A 11 16.50 11.35 -16.51
C GLY A 11 16.89 11.45 -17.99
N PRO A 12 17.95 12.20 -18.33
CA PRO A 12 18.47 12.25 -19.70
C PRO A 12 18.87 10.86 -20.22
N ALA A 13 19.57 10.04 -19.42
CA ALA A 13 20.00 8.71 -19.81
C ALA A 13 18.80 7.79 -20.12
N PHE A 14 17.76 7.80 -19.28
CA PHE A 14 16.53 7.04 -19.55
C PHE A 14 15.84 7.49 -20.84
N LYS A 15 15.76 8.81 -21.06
CA LYS A 15 15.17 9.37 -22.26
C LYS A 15 15.94 8.97 -23.52
N GLU A 16 17.27 9.08 -23.51
CA GLU A 16 18.14 8.71 -24.64
C GLU A 16 18.05 7.20 -24.94
N ALA A 17 18.03 6.37 -23.90
CA ALA A 17 17.92 4.91 -24.03
C ALA A 17 16.50 4.40 -24.33
N GLY A 18 15.50 5.28 -24.38
CA GLY A 18 14.09 4.89 -24.57
C GLY A 18 13.51 4.08 -23.42
N VAL A 19 14.07 4.21 -22.20
CA VAL A 19 13.58 3.51 -21.01
C VAL A 19 12.28 4.14 -20.53
N THR A 20 11.23 3.35 -20.41
CA THR A 20 9.89 3.80 -19.99
C THR A 20 9.61 3.56 -18.51
N THR A 21 10.56 2.99 -17.76
CA THR A 21 10.44 2.78 -16.32
C THR A 21 10.26 4.10 -15.59
N LYS A 22 9.23 4.15 -14.74
CA LYS A 22 8.92 5.35 -13.95
C LYS A 22 9.91 5.55 -12.81
N ILE A 23 10.25 6.79 -12.54
CA ILE A 23 11.11 7.18 -11.41
C ILE A 23 10.22 7.71 -10.30
N TYR A 24 10.31 7.11 -9.11
CA TYR A 24 9.71 7.61 -7.88
C TYR A 24 10.82 8.05 -6.94
N VAL A 25 10.59 9.15 -6.25
CA VAL A 25 11.56 9.75 -5.34
C VAL A 25 11.20 9.49 -3.89
N PHE A 26 12.15 9.73 -3.00
CA PHE A 26 12.07 9.65 -1.55
C PHE A 26 12.17 8.21 -1.04
N ASP A 27 11.11 7.40 -1.17
CA ASP A 27 11.07 5.99 -0.77
C ASP A 27 11.42 5.78 0.72
N HIS A 28 10.71 6.50 1.61
CA HIS A 28 10.97 6.48 3.05
C HIS A 28 9.76 6.95 3.89
N ASN A 29 9.96 7.20 5.19
CA ASN A 29 8.94 7.45 6.20
C ASN A 29 8.16 8.76 5.99
N TYR A 30 6.86 8.75 6.31
CA TYR A 30 5.98 9.92 6.20
C TYR A 30 6.48 11.17 6.95
N ASN A 31 7.23 10.99 8.05
CA ASN A 31 7.74 12.09 8.87
C ASN A 31 9.11 12.61 8.42
N TYR A 32 9.66 12.08 7.32
CA TYR A 32 11.01 12.46 6.83
C TYR A 32 12.09 12.27 7.92
N ASP A 33 11.91 11.28 8.81
CA ASP A 33 12.72 11.01 10.03
C ASP A 33 12.91 12.23 10.93
N ASN A 34 12.03 13.22 10.82
CA ASN A 34 12.12 14.53 11.48
C ASN A 34 13.40 15.33 11.15
N LEU A 35 14.06 14.99 10.04
CA LEU A 35 15.25 15.67 9.57
C LEU A 35 14.86 16.92 8.76
N ALA A 36 15.39 18.09 9.17
CA ALA A 36 15.01 19.38 8.58
C ALA A 36 15.39 19.49 7.09
N ASP A 37 16.49 18.88 6.68
CA ASP A 37 16.97 18.85 5.30
C ASP A 37 16.16 17.90 4.40
N GLN A 38 15.54 16.87 4.98
CA GLN A 38 14.68 15.92 4.28
C GLN A 38 13.21 16.35 4.27
N LYS A 39 12.81 17.23 5.18
CA LYS A 39 11.44 17.74 5.23
C LYS A 39 11.00 18.25 3.87
N SER A 40 9.86 17.75 3.40
CA SER A 40 9.33 18.08 2.06
C SER A 40 10.26 17.66 0.91
N TYR A 41 10.98 16.56 1.08
CA TYR A 41 11.92 16.02 0.08
C TYR A 41 11.32 15.92 -1.33
N PRO A 42 10.12 15.31 -1.54
CA PRO A 42 9.54 15.20 -2.87
C PRO A 42 9.23 16.56 -3.49
N THR A 43 8.70 17.51 -2.72
CA THR A 43 8.30 18.83 -3.24
C THR A 43 9.49 19.64 -3.72
N LYS A 44 10.64 19.54 -3.04
CA LYS A 44 11.89 20.18 -3.49
C LYS A 44 12.39 19.70 -4.85
N ILE A 45 12.04 18.47 -5.22
CA ILE A 45 12.35 17.90 -6.53
C ILE A 45 11.29 18.30 -7.55
N TYR A 46 10.02 18.28 -7.15
CA TYR A 46 8.90 18.66 -8.02
C TYR A 46 8.93 20.12 -8.43
N ASP A 47 9.41 21.01 -7.55
CA ASP A 47 9.56 22.45 -7.81
C ASP A 47 10.65 22.78 -8.84
N ASP A 48 11.60 21.87 -9.08
CA ASP A 48 12.58 21.99 -10.15
C ASP A 48 11.99 21.40 -11.45
N ALA A 49 11.58 22.26 -12.38
CA ALA A 49 10.92 21.83 -13.62
C ALA A 49 11.78 20.88 -14.47
N GLU A 50 13.11 21.06 -14.44
CA GLU A 50 14.01 20.19 -15.22
C GLU A 50 14.14 18.79 -14.59
N ALA A 51 14.06 18.66 -13.26
CA ALA A 51 14.02 17.38 -12.58
C ALA A 51 12.62 16.75 -12.66
N SER A 52 11.60 17.56 -12.40
CA SER A 52 10.20 17.13 -12.29
C SER A 52 9.66 16.42 -13.53
N GLN A 53 10.13 16.82 -14.73
CA GLN A 53 9.69 16.19 -15.99
C GLN A 53 10.00 14.69 -16.05
N TYR A 54 11.01 14.21 -15.32
CA TYR A 54 11.41 12.80 -15.29
C TYR A 54 10.77 12.00 -14.15
N ILE A 55 10.09 12.66 -13.21
CA ILE A 55 9.56 12.05 -11.99
C ILE A 55 8.08 11.73 -12.15
N ALA A 56 7.71 10.47 -12.00
CA ALA A 56 6.33 10.02 -11.96
C ALA A 56 5.66 10.40 -10.63
N GLY A 57 6.36 10.25 -9.51
CA GLY A 57 5.79 10.45 -8.19
C GLY A 57 6.77 10.24 -7.04
N ALA A 58 6.21 10.04 -5.85
CA ALA A 58 6.94 9.72 -4.63
C ALA A 58 6.46 8.41 -4.01
N ALA A 59 7.35 7.76 -3.26
CA ALA A 59 7.09 6.55 -2.54
C ALA A 59 7.29 6.76 -1.03
N TYR A 60 6.49 6.06 -0.23
CA TYR A 60 6.44 6.24 1.21
C TYR A 60 6.37 4.93 1.99
N HIS A 61 6.89 4.98 3.22
CA HIS A 61 6.85 3.94 4.25
C HIS A 61 6.13 4.46 5.50
N ASN A 62 5.69 3.57 6.39
CA ASN A 62 4.94 3.93 7.59
C ASN A 62 5.69 3.68 8.90
N TYR A 63 7.00 3.55 8.88
CA TYR A 63 7.78 3.39 10.12
C TYR A 63 7.87 4.68 10.95
N GLY A 64 7.52 5.82 10.39
CA GLY A 64 7.45 7.10 11.08
C GLY A 64 6.46 8.06 10.42
N GLY A 65 5.75 8.83 11.26
CA GLY A 65 4.76 9.80 10.78
C GLY A 65 3.35 9.21 10.60
N ASN A 66 2.57 9.85 9.74
CA ASN A 66 1.16 9.50 9.52
C ASN A 66 0.81 9.58 8.03
N ARG A 67 -0.03 8.66 7.55
CA ARG A 67 -0.48 8.60 6.14
C ARG A 67 -1.18 9.86 5.62
N SER A 68 -1.56 10.80 6.50
CA SER A 68 -2.07 12.11 6.07
C SER A 68 -1.07 12.89 5.22
N GLU A 69 0.22 12.54 5.28
CA GLU A 69 1.25 13.13 4.41
C GLU A 69 0.98 12.82 2.93
N LEU A 70 0.46 11.64 2.60
CA LEU A 70 0.04 11.31 1.24
C LEU A 70 -0.99 12.31 0.70
N LEU A 71 -1.97 12.69 1.55
CA LEU A 71 -2.98 13.68 1.18
C LEU A 71 -2.37 15.07 1.04
N ASN A 72 -1.42 15.44 1.88
CA ASN A 72 -0.70 16.72 1.80
C ASN A 72 0.05 16.84 0.47
N ILE A 73 0.82 15.82 0.11
CA ILE A 73 1.57 15.78 -1.15
C ILE A 73 0.62 15.79 -2.35
N HIS A 74 -0.45 14.99 -2.32
CA HIS A 74 -1.42 14.96 -3.41
C HIS A 74 -2.11 16.32 -3.62
N LYS A 75 -2.45 17.04 -2.57
CA LYS A 75 -3.05 18.37 -2.67
C LYS A 75 -2.13 19.40 -3.34
N LEU A 76 -0.83 19.31 -3.06
CA LEU A 76 0.18 20.20 -3.65
C LEU A 76 0.47 19.84 -5.10
N TYR A 77 0.53 18.53 -5.41
CA TYR A 77 0.93 18.00 -6.72
C TYR A 77 -0.04 16.89 -7.18
N PRO A 78 -1.29 17.23 -7.55
CA PRO A 78 -2.32 16.24 -7.86
C PRO A 78 -2.02 15.39 -9.11
N ASN A 79 -1.11 15.84 -9.96
CA ASN A 79 -0.67 15.12 -11.16
C ASN A 79 0.51 14.16 -10.90
N LYS A 80 1.09 14.18 -9.69
CA LYS A 80 2.15 13.25 -9.30
C LYS A 80 1.56 12.02 -8.64
N GLU A 81 2.11 10.87 -8.99
CA GLU A 81 1.67 9.58 -8.45
C GLU A 81 2.22 9.36 -7.04
N LEU A 82 1.51 8.55 -6.26
CA LEU A 82 1.95 8.11 -4.94
C LEU A 82 1.99 6.59 -4.88
N LEU A 83 3.01 6.04 -4.25
CA LEU A 83 3.13 4.62 -3.93
C LEU A 83 3.37 4.46 -2.43
N PHE A 84 2.84 3.40 -1.88
CA PHE A 84 3.26 2.88 -0.58
C PHE A 84 4.16 1.68 -0.85
N THR A 85 5.44 1.75 -0.45
CA THR A 85 6.45 0.82 -0.95
C THR A 85 7.06 -0.08 0.10
N GLU A 86 6.83 0.19 1.40
CA GLU A 86 7.36 -0.68 2.43
C GLU A 86 6.61 -0.60 3.76
N THR A 87 6.34 -1.76 4.32
CA THR A 87 6.05 -2.01 5.73
C THR A 87 6.43 -3.45 6.05
N SER A 88 6.90 -3.71 7.27
CA SER A 88 7.39 -5.02 7.70
C SER A 88 6.53 -5.62 8.80
N ILE A 89 6.51 -6.94 8.82
CA ILE A 89 5.99 -7.75 9.93
C ILE A 89 7.11 -8.61 10.50
N GLY A 90 7.03 -8.91 11.78
CA GLY A 90 8.06 -9.71 12.43
C GLY A 90 7.73 -10.03 13.90
N THR A 91 8.75 -10.43 14.62
CA THR A 91 8.60 -10.85 16.04
C THR A 91 8.16 -9.72 16.96
N TRP A 92 8.36 -8.47 16.59
CA TRP A 92 8.11 -7.28 17.43
C TRP A 92 6.68 -6.73 17.37
N ASN A 93 5.84 -7.19 16.45
CA ASN A 93 4.52 -6.58 16.22
C ASN A 93 3.40 -7.61 16.03
N SER A 94 3.53 -8.77 16.63
CA SER A 94 2.57 -9.88 16.49
C SER A 94 2.33 -10.29 15.02
N GLY A 95 3.39 -10.28 14.20
CA GLY A 95 3.34 -10.39 12.74
C GLY A 95 2.81 -11.70 12.17
N ARG A 96 2.45 -12.68 13.03
CA ARG A 96 1.74 -13.92 12.66
C ARG A 96 0.31 -13.97 13.20
N ASP A 97 -0.08 -12.98 14.01
CA ASP A 97 -1.39 -12.92 14.61
C ASP A 97 -2.37 -12.18 13.69
N LEU A 98 -3.20 -12.94 13.01
CA LEU A 98 -4.21 -12.38 12.09
C LEU A 98 -5.22 -11.50 12.81
N GLU A 99 -5.65 -11.89 14.01
CA GLU A 99 -6.66 -11.16 14.78
C GLU A 99 -6.12 -9.79 15.21
N ALA A 100 -4.88 -9.76 15.68
CA ALA A 100 -4.26 -8.53 16.19
C ALA A 100 -3.88 -7.53 15.07
N ARG A 101 -3.54 -8.03 13.86
CA ARG A 101 -2.85 -7.20 12.87
C ARG A 101 -3.59 -6.99 11.57
N LEU A 102 -4.32 -7.97 11.05
CA LEU A 102 -4.89 -7.87 9.70
C LEU A 102 -5.79 -6.64 9.53
N LEU A 103 -6.68 -6.39 10.49
CA LEU A 103 -7.63 -5.28 10.41
C LEU A 103 -6.93 -3.92 10.49
N ASN A 104 -5.95 -3.80 11.40
CA ASN A 104 -5.18 -2.58 11.52
C ASN A 104 -4.42 -2.27 10.22
N ASP A 105 -3.78 -3.27 9.64
CA ASP A 105 -2.98 -3.06 8.43
C ASP A 105 -3.86 -2.95 7.17
N MET A 106 -5.06 -3.55 7.16
CA MET A 106 -6.06 -3.24 6.13
C MET A 106 -6.46 -1.76 6.17
N GLU A 107 -6.70 -1.20 7.37
CA GLU A 107 -7.05 0.20 7.55
C GLU A 107 -5.88 1.14 7.25
N GLU A 108 -4.68 0.85 7.76
CA GLU A 108 -3.54 1.76 7.66
C GLU A 108 -2.84 1.66 6.31
N ILE A 109 -2.72 0.46 5.75
CA ILE A 109 -1.85 0.20 4.61
C ILE A 109 -2.67 -0.01 3.34
N ALA A 110 -3.53 -1.04 3.26
CA ALA A 110 -4.18 -1.36 2.01
C ALA A 110 -5.27 -0.34 1.62
N LEU A 111 -6.31 -0.22 2.44
CA LEU A 111 -7.42 0.71 2.20
C LEU A 111 -7.02 2.15 2.49
N GLY A 112 -6.25 2.37 3.55
CA GLY A 112 -5.83 3.70 3.98
C GLY A 112 -4.96 4.40 2.96
N THR A 113 -3.97 3.72 2.38
CA THR A 113 -3.11 4.31 1.35
C THR A 113 -3.87 4.51 0.04
N ALA A 114 -4.72 3.54 -0.37
CA ALA A 114 -5.58 3.68 -1.54
C ALA A 114 -6.53 4.88 -1.40
N ASN A 115 -7.14 5.07 -0.22
CA ASN A 115 -8.01 6.21 0.05
C ASN A 115 -7.24 7.55 0.11
N ASN A 116 -5.91 7.50 0.29
CA ASN A 116 -5.01 8.66 0.25
C ASN A 116 -4.16 8.69 -1.04
N TRP A 117 -4.73 8.24 -2.16
CA TRP A 117 -4.20 8.41 -3.51
C TRP A 117 -3.00 7.54 -3.90
N CYS A 118 -2.57 6.57 -3.08
CA CYS A 118 -1.59 5.61 -3.53
C CYS A 118 -2.16 4.70 -4.62
N ARG A 119 -1.37 4.50 -5.66
CA ARG A 119 -1.69 3.63 -6.81
C ARG A 119 -1.25 2.19 -6.63
N GLY A 120 -0.49 1.92 -5.60
CA GLY A 120 -0.01 0.59 -5.29
C GLY A 120 0.50 0.50 -3.86
N THR A 121 0.49 -0.72 -3.34
CA THR A 121 0.99 -1.05 -2.01
C THR A 121 1.93 -2.23 -2.12
N ILE A 122 3.14 -2.06 -1.60
CA ILE A 122 4.18 -3.08 -1.52
C ILE A 122 4.51 -3.30 -0.05
N VAL A 123 4.67 -4.55 0.34
CA VAL A 123 5.03 -4.92 1.71
C VAL A 123 6.40 -5.61 1.73
N TRP A 124 7.13 -5.46 2.79
CA TRP A 124 8.36 -6.17 3.06
C TRP A 124 8.06 -7.44 3.85
N ASN A 125 8.34 -8.65 3.41
CA ASN A 125 8.75 -9.08 2.07
C ASN A 125 7.84 -10.23 1.64
N LEU A 126 8.07 -10.79 0.45
CA LEU A 126 7.21 -11.85 -0.07
C LEU A 126 7.36 -13.16 0.72
N MET A 127 8.61 -13.62 0.95
CA MET A 127 8.85 -14.96 1.42
C MET A 127 10.18 -15.07 2.18
N LEU A 128 10.10 -15.66 3.36
CA LEU A 128 11.26 -16.08 4.17
C LEU A 128 11.11 -17.55 4.57
N ASP A 129 12.13 -18.11 5.20
CA ASP A 129 12.07 -19.44 5.77
C ASP A 129 11.65 -19.43 7.25
N SER A 130 11.49 -20.62 7.83
CA SER A 130 11.11 -20.79 9.24
C SER A 130 12.14 -20.25 10.23
N ASP A 131 13.39 -20.05 9.80
CA ASP A 131 14.48 -19.50 10.62
C ASP A 131 14.71 -18.00 10.35
N LEU A 132 13.73 -17.33 9.70
CA LEU A 132 13.73 -15.90 9.39
C LEU A 132 14.76 -15.51 8.31
N GLY A 133 15.20 -16.46 7.51
CA GLY A 133 16.17 -16.29 6.44
C GLY A 133 15.57 -16.34 5.03
N PRO A 134 16.39 -16.10 4.01
CA PRO A 134 17.76 -15.61 4.10
C PRO A 134 17.83 -14.15 4.54
N VAL A 135 18.87 -13.81 5.30
CA VAL A 135 19.11 -12.46 5.78
C VAL A 135 20.39 -11.93 5.13
N SER A 136 20.34 -10.69 4.63
CA SER A 136 21.57 -10.03 4.13
C SER A 136 22.62 -9.93 5.24
N PRO A 137 23.89 -10.16 4.95
CA PRO A 137 24.96 -9.95 5.94
C PRO A 137 25.23 -8.48 6.27
N SER A 138 24.60 -7.53 5.53
CA SER A 138 24.79 -6.09 5.74
C SER A 138 24.17 -5.63 7.06
N ASP A 139 24.78 -4.58 7.66
CA ASP A 139 24.19 -3.87 8.77
C ASP A 139 22.85 -3.25 8.37
N GLY A 140 21.88 -3.27 9.29
CA GLY A 140 20.53 -2.76 9.06
C GLY A 140 19.56 -3.75 8.41
N SER A 141 20.00 -4.95 8.03
CA SER A 141 19.07 -5.98 7.54
C SER A 141 18.17 -6.49 8.65
N CYS A 142 16.90 -6.75 8.32
CA CYS A 142 15.93 -7.28 9.27
C CYS A 142 16.19 -8.76 9.57
N LYS A 143 16.65 -9.06 10.78
CA LYS A 143 16.92 -10.43 11.26
C LYS A 143 15.73 -11.07 12.00
N THR A 144 14.64 -10.33 12.14
CA THR A 144 13.44 -10.73 12.90
C THR A 144 12.16 -10.53 12.10
N CYS A 145 12.26 -10.25 10.79
CA CYS A 145 11.14 -10.14 9.89
C CYS A 145 10.52 -11.51 9.57
N TYR A 146 9.22 -11.49 9.31
CA TYR A 146 8.50 -12.58 8.63
C TYR A 146 8.24 -12.21 7.18
N GLY A 147 8.16 -13.20 6.31
CA GLY A 147 7.60 -13.01 4.97
C GLY A 147 6.07 -12.88 5.01
N ALA A 148 5.46 -12.47 3.92
CA ALA A 148 4.02 -12.69 3.73
C ALA A 148 3.73 -14.21 3.77
N VAL A 149 4.71 -14.99 3.35
CA VAL A 149 4.73 -16.47 3.42
C VAL A 149 6.04 -16.91 4.05
N ASP A 150 5.97 -17.81 5.03
CA ASP A 150 7.15 -18.50 5.57
C ASP A 150 7.14 -19.96 5.10
N ILE A 151 8.29 -20.45 4.64
CA ILE A 151 8.50 -21.82 4.20
C ILE A 151 9.33 -22.56 5.26
N ASP A 152 8.87 -23.74 5.68
CA ASP A 152 9.63 -24.60 6.59
C ASP A 152 10.92 -25.07 5.88
N ASN A 153 12.08 -24.74 6.43
CA ASN A 153 13.38 -25.03 5.82
C ASN A 153 13.80 -26.50 5.92
N THR A 154 13.06 -27.31 6.68
CA THR A 154 13.24 -28.76 6.77
C THR A 154 12.21 -29.52 5.95
N ASN A 155 11.03 -28.93 5.74
CA ASN A 155 9.95 -29.48 4.94
C ASN A 155 9.34 -28.39 4.04
N TYR A 156 9.91 -28.19 2.87
CA TYR A 156 9.54 -27.14 1.92
C TYR A 156 8.08 -27.20 1.42
N SER A 157 7.35 -28.29 1.69
CA SER A 157 5.91 -28.37 1.40
C SER A 157 5.04 -27.71 2.47
N LYS A 158 5.60 -27.43 3.65
CA LYS A 158 4.90 -26.78 4.74
C LYS A 158 5.06 -25.27 4.65
N ILE A 159 3.94 -24.58 4.46
CA ILE A 159 3.89 -23.14 4.22
C ILE A 159 2.99 -22.49 5.28
N VAL A 160 3.48 -21.44 5.92
CA VAL A 160 2.71 -20.56 6.80
C VAL A 160 2.40 -19.25 6.06
N ARG A 161 1.13 -18.87 6.04
CA ARG A 161 0.67 -17.60 5.47
C ARG A 161 0.45 -16.61 6.60
N ASN A 162 1.22 -15.52 6.59
CA ASN A 162 1.11 -14.44 7.57
C ASN A 162 0.08 -13.41 7.11
N PHE A 163 -0.27 -12.42 7.94
CA PHE A 163 -1.38 -11.52 7.61
C PHE A 163 -1.11 -10.65 6.36
N HIS A 164 0.11 -10.33 5.99
CA HIS A 164 0.42 -9.64 4.72
C HIS A 164 -0.03 -10.43 3.48
N TYR A 165 0.03 -11.77 3.54
CA TYR A 165 -0.53 -12.61 2.48
C TYR A 165 -2.04 -12.36 2.30
N TYR A 166 -2.77 -12.31 3.40
CA TYR A 166 -4.23 -12.09 3.37
C TYR A 166 -4.56 -10.63 3.03
N LEU A 167 -3.80 -9.67 3.54
CA LEU A 167 -3.95 -8.24 3.20
C LEU A 167 -3.86 -8.03 1.68
N ILE A 168 -2.79 -8.51 1.06
CA ILE A 168 -2.62 -8.44 -0.39
C ILE A 168 -3.71 -9.26 -1.11
N GLY A 169 -4.03 -10.44 -0.59
CA GLY A 169 -5.06 -11.32 -1.14
C GLY A 169 -6.44 -10.66 -1.21
N HIS A 170 -6.88 -9.96 -0.17
CA HIS A 170 -8.15 -9.24 -0.16
C HIS A 170 -8.22 -8.17 -1.26
N MET A 171 -7.14 -7.47 -1.52
CA MET A 171 -7.08 -6.48 -2.60
C MET A 171 -6.94 -7.16 -3.97
N SER A 172 -5.91 -7.97 -4.18
CA SER A 172 -5.56 -8.51 -5.50
C SER A 172 -6.57 -9.52 -6.07
N SER A 173 -7.38 -10.14 -5.22
CA SER A 173 -8.43 -11.06 -5.68
C SER A 173 -9.53 -10.33 -6.47
N VAL A 174 -9.84 -9.09 -6.11
CA VAL A 174 -10.97 -8.33 -6.68
C VAL A 174 -10.54 -7.08 -7.43
N VAL A 175 -9.48 -6.40 -7.02
CA VAL A 175 -8.93 -5.20 -7.67
C VAL A 175 -7.87 -5.63 -8.67
N LYS A 176 -8.08 -5.30 -9.96
CA LYS A 176 -7.21 -5.73 -11.04
C LYS A 176 -6.21 -4.63 -11.44
N PRO A 177 -5.07 -4.99 -12.05
CA PRO A 177 -4.16 -4.00 -12.59
C PRO A 177 -4.89 -3.01 -13.52
N GLY A 178 -4.64 -1.71 -13.31
CA GLY A 178 -5.33 -0.65 -14.05
C GLY A 178 -6.70 -0.26 -13.50
N ALA A 179 -7.18 -0.87 -12.42
CA ALA A 179 -8.42 -0.45 -11.76
C ALA A 179 -8.33 1.00 -11.28
N VAL A 180 -9.44 1.71 -11.35
CA VAL A 180 -9.56 3.08 -10.88
C VAL A 180 -10.38 3.12 -9.60
N ARG A 181 -9.84 3.73 -8.54
CA ARG A 181 -10.60 3.96 -7.33
C ARG A 181 -11.73 4.95 -7.61
N ILE A 182 -12.94 4.59 -7.27
CA ILE A 182 -14.13 5.41 -7.46
C ILE A 182 -14.63 5.97 -6.14
N GLY A 183 -15.29 7.12 -6.21
CA GLY A 183 -15.91 7.75 -5.05
C GLY A 183 -17.06 6.91 -4.51
N THR A 184 -17.22 6.95 -3.20
CA THR A 184 -18.33 6.34 -2.49
C THR A 184 -19.07 7.40 -1.69
N THR A 185 -20.38 7.26 -1.54
CA THR A 185 -21.22 8.19 -0.79
C THR A 185 -22.12 7.43 0.20
N GLY A 186 -22.53 8.13 1.25
CA GLY A 186 -23.66 7.73 2.07
C GLY A 186 -23.33 7.05 3.38
N TYR A 187 -22.25 6.27 3.51
CA TYR A 187 -22.01 5.55 4.74
C TYR A 187 -20.62 5.85 5.33
N THR A 188 -20.63 6.32 6.56
CA THR A 188 -19.42 6.38 7.40
C THR A 188 -19.79 5.88 8.79
N ALA A 189 -18.97 4.97 9.34
CA ALA A 189 -19.12 4.49 10.70
C ALA A 189 -17.74 4.22 11.31
N ASN A 190 -17.64 4.46 12.61
CA ASN A 190 -16.43 4.13 13.34
C ASN A 190 -16.09 2.63 13.18
N GLY A 191 -14.82 2.34 12.98
CA GLY A 191 -14.33 0.98 12.81
C GLY A 191 -14.70 0.31 11.49
N ILE A 192 -15.25 1.07 10.52
CA ILE A 192 -15.50 0.61 9.15
C ILE A 192 -14.61 1.41 8.20
N THR A 193 -13.75 0.72 7.48
CA THR A 193 -12.92 1.29 6.42
C THR A 193 -13.17 0.52 5.13
N TYR A 194 -13.35 1.23 4.02
CA TYR A 194 -13.60 0.60 2.72
C TYR A 194 -13.08 1.42 1.56
N SER A 195 -12.93 0.75 0.42
CA SER A 195 -12.62 1.37 -0.87
C SER A 195 -13.36 0.64 -1.99
N ALA A 196 -13.78 1.40 -3.00
CA ALA A 196 -14.43 0.90 -4.19
C ALA A 196 -13.60 1.21 -5.44
N PHE A 197 -13.64 0.29 -6.40
CA PHE A 197 -12.86 0.39 -7.63
C PHE A 197 -13.70 -0.04 -8.83
N GLU A 198 -13.40 0.54 -9.98
CA GLU A 198 -13.83 0.06 -11.28
C GLU A 198 -12.64 -0.60 -11.97
N ASN A 199 -12.77 -1.88 -12.29
CA ASN A 199 -11.76 -2.65 -13.00
C ASN A 199 -11.80 -2.38 -14.51
N THR A 200 -10.69 -2.61 -15.18
CA THR A 200 -10.57 -2.45 -16.65
C THR A 200 -11.48 -3.38 -17.45
N ASP A 201 -11.95 -4.48 -16.84
CA ASP A 201 -12.91 -5.42 -17.44
C ASP A 201 -14.40 -5.02 -17.21
N GLY A 202 -14.64 -3.81 -16.70
CA GLY A 202 -15.99 -3.28 -16.42
C GLY A 202 -16.65 -3.87 -15.18
N THR A 203 -15.92 -4.63 -14.35
CA THR A 203 -16.45 -5.08 -13.05
C THR A 203 -16.18 -4.04 -11.97
N TYR A 204 -17.04 -3.98 -10.96
CA TYR A 204 -16.77 -3.26 -9.73
C TYR A 204 -16.09 -4.17 -8.71
N ALA A 205 -15.21 -3.59 -7.91
CA ALA A 205 -14.60 -4.22 -6.74
C ALA A 205 -14.85 -3.36 -5.50
N PHE A 206 -15.12 -4.00 -4.38
CA PHE A 206 -15.35 -3.35 -3.10
C PHE A 206 -14.69 -4.17 -2.01
N VAL A 207 -13.82 -3.52 -1.22
CA VAL A 207 -13.13 -4.13 -0.08
C VAL A 207 -13.45 -3.33 1.16
N LEU A 208 -13.84 -4.04 2.23
CA LEU A 208 -14.25 -3.44 3.49
C LEU A 208 -13.65 -4.20 4.68
N ALA A 209 -13.14 -3.44 5.65
CA ALA A 209 -12.72 -3.94 6.96
C ALA A 209 -13.71 -3.48 8.04
N ASN A 210 -14.23 -4.42 8.82
CA ASN A 210 -15.04 -4.17 10.01
C ASN A 210 -14.20 -4.44 11.26
N ASN A 211 -13.67 -3.38 11.87
CA ASN A 211 -12.89 -3.47 13.11
C ASN A 211 -13.74 -3.34 14.39
N ASN A 212 -15.07 -3.41 14.29
CA ASN A 212 -15.96 -3.42 15.45
C ASN A 212 -16.01 -4.80 16.11
N ALA A 213 -16.39 -4.82 17.38
CA ALA A 213 -16.70 -6.05 18.13
C ALA A 213 -18.02 -6.70 17.70
N ASP A 214 -18.85 -5.99 16.93
CA ASP A 214 -20.15 -6.44 16.46
C ASP A 214 -20.17 -6.57 14.94
N ALA A 215 -21.00 -7.50 14.45
CA ALA A 215 -21.33 -7.57 13.03
C ALA A 215 -22.01 -6.27 12.56
N LYS A 216 -21.76 -5.88 11.32
CA LYS A 216 -22.34 -4.68 10.71
C LYS A 216 -23.04 -5.04 9.40
N ARG A 217 -24.33 -4.73 9.33
CA ARG A 217 -25.05 -4.85 8.07
C ARG A 217 -24.72 -3.69 7.16
N ILE A 218 -24.25 -4.00 5.97
CA ILE A 218 -23.97 -3.04 4.91
C ILE A 218 -24.92 -3.26 3.75
N THR A 219 -25.21 -2.20 3.00
CA THR A 219 -25.84 -2.27 1.68
C THR A 219 -24.97 -1.50 0.71
N VAL A 220 -24.55 -2.13 -0.35
CA VAL A 220 -23.74 -1.54 -1.43
C VAL A 220 -24.61 -1.44 -2.67
N SER A 221 -24.60 -0.26 -3.32
CA SER A 221 -25.33 0.00 -4.55
C SER A 221 -24.42 0.65 -5.58
N ASP A 222 -24.58 0.28 -6.84
CA ASP A 222 -23.97 0.92 -8.00
C ASP A 222 -24.90 1.92 -8.70
N GLY A 223 -26.06 2.21 -8.06
CA GLY A 223 -27.10 3.08 -8.59
C GLY A 223 -28.20 2.34 -9.37
N THR A 224 -27.93 1.14 -9.83
CA THR A 224 -28.89 0.28 -10.56
C THR A 224 -29.24 -0.96 -9.77
N HIS A 225 -28.25 -1.59 -9.19
CA HIS A 225 -28.38 -2.80 -8.40
C HIS A 225 -27.86 -2.57 -6.98
N TYR A 226 -28.27 -3.43 -6.07
CA TYR A 226 -27.73 -3.42 -4.71
C TYR A 226 -27.65 -4.82 -4.15
N PHE A 227 -26.74 -5.00 -3.19
CA PHE A 227 -26.72 -6.17 -2.33
C PHE A 227 -26.56 -5.75 -0.88
N SER A 228 -27.03 -6.60 0.03
CA SER A 228 -26.83 -6.41 1.47
C SER A 228 -26.10 -7.61 2.04
N TYR A 229 -25.21 -7.36 2.99
CA TYR A 229 -24.46 -8.41 3.67
C TYR A 229 -24.23 -8.01 5.13
N GLU A 230 -24.26 -9.00 6.01
CA GLU A 230 -23.87 -8.81 7.40
C GLU A 230 -22.38 -9.18 7.55
N VAL A 231 -21.54 -8.15 7.59
CA VAL A 231 -20.09 -8.31 7.75
C VAL A 231 -19.82 -8.70 9.20
N PRO A 232 -19.23 -9.89 9.45
CA PRO A 232 -18.94 -10.32 10.81
C PRO A 232 -18.08 -9.31 11.57
N ALA A 233 -18.12 -9.38 12.90
CA ALA A 233 -17.18 -8.67 13.75
C ALA A 233 -15.75 -9.05 13.38
N LYS A 234 -14.82 -8.08 13.46
CA LYS A 234 -13.39 -8.33 13.22
C LYS A 234 -13.08 -9.05 11.89
N ALA A 235 -13.74 -8.63 10.81
CA ALA A 235 -13.63 -9.27 9.51
C ALA A 235 -13.27 -8.31 8.37
N VAL A 236 -12.59 -8.85 7.37
CA VAL A 236 -12.38 -8.20 6.07
C VAL A 236 -13.19 -8.95 5.02
N VAL A 237 -13.87 -8.22 4.15
CA VAL A 237 -14.65 -8.77 3.04
C VAL A 237 -14.29 -8.10 1.73
N SER A 238 -14.32 -8.89 0.66
CA SER A 238 -14.00 -8.42 -0.68
C SER A 238 -15.06 -8.90 -1.65
N TYR A 239 -15.59 -8.01 -2.46
CA TYR A 239 -16.65 -8.28 -3.41
C TYR A 239 -16.23 -7.85 -4.81
N ARG A 240 -16.70 -8.58 -5.80
CA ARG A 240 -16.56 -8.23 -7.20
C ARG A 240 -17.83 -8.62 -7.94
N TRP A 241 -18.37 -7.71 -8.75
CA TRP A 241 -19.58 -7.96 -9.56
C TRP A 241 -19.49 -7.25 -10.91
N LYS A 242 -20.30 -7.66 -11.85
CA LYS A 242 -20.45 -6.98 -13.13
C LYS A 242 -21.33 -5.74 -12.98
N LYS A 243 -21.04 -4.73 -13.75
CA LYS A 243 -21.91 -3.57 -13.97
C LYS A 243 -23.27 -3.99 -14.49
#